data_5d58d76844bd75eb52bb1145631a3830
#
_entry.id   5d58d76844bd75eb52bb1145631a3830
#
_cell.length_a   1.000
_cell.length_b   1.000
_cell.length_c   1.000
_cell.angle_alpha   90.00
_cell.angle_beta   90.00
_cell.angle_gamma   90.00
#
_symmetry.space_group_name_H-M   'P 1'
#
loop_
_entity.id
_entity.type
_entity.pdbx_description
1 polymer ?
#
loop_
_entity_poly.entity_id
_entity_poly.type
_entity_poly.pdbx_seq_one_letter_code
_entity_poly.pdbx_strand_id
1 'polypeptide(L)'
;WKDLEKKIGWGILLLFGGGLCLSKVLTETGTTKFLAESLFLSISGSPTWIVIIACIAVMIFLTEISSNTGSAAIFIPIMIALSDQFSGSVTFALVFGVGLAANCAFMLPVATPPNAIVYGTGYIQQKYMIRAGFLLNVISIIVVFLVVSLLLT
;
A
#
# COMPACT_ATOMS: atom_id res chain seq x y z
N TRP A 1 16.01 25.36 23.38
CA TRP A 1 15.21 24.14 23.36
C TRP A 1 13.75 24.43 23.73
N LYS A 2 13.46 25.09 24.84
CA LYS A 2 12.08 25.38 25.31
C LYS A 2 11.19 26.09 24.27
N ASP A 3 11.76 26.97 23.44
CA ASP A 3 11.01 27.67 22.39
C ASP A 3 10.80 26.82 21.14
N LEU A 4 11.73 25.94 20.82
CA LEU A 4 11.60 24.97 19.74
C LEU A 4 10.62 23.86 20.07
N GLU A 5 10.66 23.35 21.31
CA GLU A 5 9.77 22.29 21.79
C GLU A 5 8.29 22.64 21.61
N LYS A 6 7.92 23.91 21.86
CA LYS A 6 6.54 24.41 21.68
C LYS A 6 6.10 24.50 20.22
N LYS A 7 7.05 24.55 19.28
CA LYS A 7 6.79 24.62 17.83
C LYS A 7 6.77 23.25 17.15
N ILE A 8 7.19 22.19 17.86
CA ILE A 8 7.18 20.83 17.34
C ILE A 8 5.75 20.31 17.34
N GLY A 9 5.31 19.78 16.21
CA GLY A 9 4.02 19.08 16.09
C GLY A 9 4.07 17.67 16.67
N TRP A 10 4.15 17.58 18.03
CA TRP A 10 4.27 16.31 18.75
C TRP A 10 3.20 15.29 18.35
N GLY A 11 1.97 15.74 18.09
CA GLY A 11 0.89 14.86 17.64
C GLY A 11 1.21 14.18 16.30
N ILE A 12 1.82 14.90 15.38
CA ILE A 12 2.24 14.36 14.06
C ILE A 12 3.35 13.32 14.25
N LEU A 13 4.36 13.64 15.08
CA LEU A 13 5.48 12.74 15.33
C LEU A 13 5.02 11.43 16.00
N LEU A 14 4.13 11.53 17.01
CA LEU A 14 3.59 10.37 17.71
C LEU A 14 2.69 9.53 16.78
N LEU A 15 1.86 10.17 15.96
CA LEU A 15 1.00 9.49 15.00
C LEU A 15 1.85 8.71 13.98
N PHE A 16 2.84 9.38 13.41
CA PHE A 16 3.72 8.75 12.42
C PHE A 16 4.61 7.66 13.03
N GLY A 17 5.20 7.92 14.21
CA GLY A 17 5.97 6.91 14.95
C GLY A 17 5.15 5.68 15.31
N GLY A 18 3.88 5.87 15.75
CA GLY A 18 2.94 4.78 16.00
C GLY A 18 2.63 3.97 14.74
N GLY A 19 2.44 4.64 13.59
CA GLY A 19 2.26 3.97 12.29
C GLY A 19 3.46 3.12 11.89
N LEU A 20 4.68 3.63 12.08
CA LEU A 20 5.91 2.86 11.84
C LEU A 20 6.03 1.64 12.76
N CYS A 21 5.67 1.79 14.05
CA CYS A 21 5.65 0.66 14.99
C CYS A 21 4.63 -0.40 14.56
N LEU A 22 3.43 0.00 14.18
CA LEU A 22 2.40 -0.92 13.68
C LEU A 22 2.89 -1.68 12.44
N SER A 23 3.44 -0.97 11.46
CA SER A 23 4.00 -1.56 10.25
C SER A 23 5.10 -2.59 10.56
N LYS A 24 6.00 -2.25 11.49
CA LYS A 24 7.06 -3.16 11.94
C LYS A 24 6.49 -4.43 12.56
N VAL A 25 5.51 -4.32 13.46
CA VAL A 25 4.84 -5.46 14.08
C VAL A 25 4.16 -6.34 13.03
N LEU A 26 3.41 -5.77 12.08
CA LEU A 26 2.75 -6.52 11.01
C LEU A 26 3.75 -7.31 10.16
N THR A 27 4.93 -6.74 9.93
CA THR A 27 6.01 -7.39 9.18
C THR A 27 6.69 -8.51 9.98
N GLU A 28 7.08 -8.23 11.24
CA GLU A 28 7.80 -9.18 12.11
C GLU A 28 6.93 -10.36 12.54
N THR A 29 5.62 -10.16 12.71
CA THR A 29 4.66 -11.24 13.02
C THR A 29 4.31 -12.11 11.80
N GLY A 30 4.77 -11.75 10.61
CA GLY A 30 4.43 -12.44 9.37
C GLY A 30 3.01 -12.18 8.87
N THR A 31 2.25 -11.26 9.49
CA THR A 31 0.87 -10.95 9.10
C THR A 31 0.79 -10.47 7.66
N THR A 32 1.70 -9.60 7.23
CA THR A 32 1.76 -9.11 5.85
C THR A 32 1.99 -10.25 4.86
N LYS A 33 2.90 -11.19 5.18
CA LYS A 33 3.19 -12.38 4.37
C LYS A 33 1.97 -13.29 4.29
N PHE A 34 1.34 -13.59 5.42
CA PHE A 34 0.13 -14.41 5.48
C PHE A 34 -1.00 -13.84 4.62
N LEU A 35 -1.21 -12.52 4.65
CA LEU A 35 -2.23 -11.86 3.81
C LEU A 35 -1.90 -12.00 2.32
N ALA A 36 -0.63 -11.84 1.92
CA ALA A 36 -0.20 -11.98 0.54
C ALA A 36 -0.40 -13.41 0.02
N GLU A 37 0.02 -14.41 0.79
CA GLU A 37 -0.12 -15.83 0.43
C GLU A 37 -1.58 -16.26 0.39
N SER A 38 -2.38 -15.85 1.37
CA SER A 38 -3.82 -16.16 1.43
C SER A 38 -4.58 -15.55 0.25
N LEU A 39 -4.26 -14.31 -0.11
CA LEU A 39 -4.81 -13.68 -1.31
C LEU A 39 -4.50 -14.53 -2.54
N PHE A 40 -3.22 -14.84 -2.73
CA PHE A 40 -2.78 -15.55 -3.93
C PHE A 40 -3.45 -16.92 -4.06
N LEU A 41 -3.54 -17.69 -2.98
CA LEU A 41 -4.25 -18.98 -2.95
C LEU A 41 -5.73 -18.83 -3.33
N SER A 42 -6.35 -17.72 -2.94
CA SER A 42 -7.77 -17.47 -3.23
C SER A 42 -8.03 -17.10 -4.70
N ILE A 43 -7.03 -16.53 -5.39
CA ILE A 43 -7.16 -16.08 -6.78
C ILE A 43 -6.40 -16.98 -7.77
N SER A 44 -5.71 -18.02 -7.29
CA SER A 44 -5.03 -19.00 -8.15
C SER A 44 -6.06 -19.71 -9.04
N GLY A 45 -5.77 -19.74 -10.35
CA GLY A 45 -6.71 -20.25 -11.35
C GLY A 45 -7.71 -19.23 -11.92
N SER A 46 -7.72 -18.01 -11.41
CA SER A 46 -8.49 -16.92 -12.02
C SER A 46 -7.83 -16.38 -13.30
N PRO A 47 -8.59 -15.74 -14.20
CA PRO A 47 -8.01 -15.02 -15.34
C PRO A 47 -6.93 -14.03 -14.92
N THR A 48 -5.86 -13.90 -15.70
CA THR A 48 -4.69 -13.07 -15.39
C THR A 48 -5.03 -11.62 -15.00
N TRP A 49 -5.99 -11.00 -15.69
CA TRP A 49 -6.40 -9.63 -15.38
C TRP A 49 -7.04 -9.50 -13.98
N ILE A 50 -7.76 -10.53 -13.51
CA ILE A 50 -8.32 -10.57 -12.14
C ILE A 50 -7.18 -10.65 -11.13
N VAL A 51 -6.18 -11.50 -11.38
CA VAL A 51 -5.01 -11.64 -10.52
C VAL A 51 -4.28 -10.30 -10.37
N ILE A 52 -4.04 -9.61 -11.48
CA ILE A 52 -3.35 -8.31 -11.49
C ILE A 52 -4.15 -7.27 -10.69
N ILE A 53 -5.46 -7.12 -10.95
CA ILE A 53 -6.31 -6.16 -10.23
C ILE A 53 -6.35 -6.49 -8.74
N ALA A 54 -6.51 -7.75 -8.37
CA ALA A 54 -6.59 -8.17 -6.97
C ALA A 54 -5.28 -7.88 -6.22
N CYS A 55 -4.12 -8.17 -6.82
CA CYS A 55 -2.82 -7.87 -6.23
C CYS A 55 -2.61 -6.37 -6.04
N ILE A 56 -2.95 -5.55 -7.05
CA ILE A 56 -2.90 -4.09 -6.96
C ILE A 56 -3.83 -3.58 -5.85
N ALA A 57 -5.08 -4.04 -5.81
CA ALA A 57 -6.06 -3.60 -4.83
C ALA A 57 -5.62 -3.93 -3.40
N VAL A 58 -5.22 -5.18 -3.15
CA VAL A 58 -4.75 -5.58 -1.82
C VAL A 58 -3.52 -4.81 -1.41
N MET A 59 -2.58 -4.57 -2.34
CA MET A 59 -1.39 -3.79 -2.03
C MET A 59 -1.74 -2.35 -1.62
N ILE A 60 -2.63 -1.68 -2.35
CA ILE A 60 -3.09 -0.31 -2.04
C ILE A 60 -3.73 -0.25 -0.64
N PHE A 61 -4.63 -1.19 -0.31
CA PHE A 61 -5.27 -1.18 1.01
C PHE A 61 -4.35 -1.61 2.13
N LEU A 62 -3.42 -2.52 1.88
CA LEU A 62 -2.44 -2.94 2.87
C LEU A 62 -1.48 -1.81 3.23
N THR A 63 -1.03 -1.04 2.24
CA THR A 63 -0.09 0.06 2.46
C THR A 63 -0.72 1.24 3.24
N GLU A 64 -2.03 1.28 3.42
CA GLU A 64 -2.68 2.25 4.32
C GLU A 64 -2.33 2.04 5.81
N ILE A 65 -2.05 0.81 6.20
CA ILE A 65 -1.76 0.42 7.60
C ILE A 65 -0.34 -0.11 7.79
N SER A 66 0.38 -0.35 6.71
CA SER A 66 1.74 -0.88 6.70
C SER A 66 2.67 0.06 5.92
N SER A 67 3.98 -0.07 6.14
CA SER A 67 4.97 0.69 5.37
C SER A 67 4.94 0.33 3.89
N ASN A 68 4.90 1.35 3.02
CA ASN A 68 4.95 1.17 1.57
C ASN A 68 6.13 0.27 1.15
N THR A 69 7.33 0.63 1.61
CA THR A 69 8.57 -0.12 1.33
C THR A 69 8.54 -1.51 1.94
N GLY A 70 8.07 -1.63 3.20
CA GLY A 70 8.01 -2.93 3.90
C GLY A 70 7.01 -3.87 3.22
N SER A 71 5.85 -3.39 2.83
CA SER A 71 4.85 -4.18 2.11
C SER A 71 5.38 -4.61 0.74
N ALA A 72 5.97 -3.69 -0.03
CA ALA A 72 6.56 -4.01 -1.33
C ALA A 72 7.69 -5.06 -1.22
N ALA A 73 8.56 -4.92 -0.20
CA ALA A 73 9.65 -5.87 0.04
C ALA A 73 9.18 -7.30 0.34
N ILE A 74 7.97 -7.48 0.85
CA ILE A 74 7.36 -8.79 1.08
C ILE A 74 6.59 -9.27 -0.15
N PHE A 75 5.76 -8.42 -0.75
CA PHE A 75 4.90 -8.82 -1.86
C PHE A 75 5.66 -9.12 -3.15
N ILE A 76 6.68 -8.30 -3.48
CA ILE A 76 7.43 -8.47 -4.73
C ILE A 76 8.11 -9.85 -4.82
N PRO A 77 8.87 -10.32 -3.81
CA PRO A 77 9.43 -11.69 -3.83
C PRO A 77 8.38 -12.78 -3.96
N ILE A 78 7.19 -12.61 -3.32
CA ILE A 78 6.10 -13.57 -3.44
C ILE A 78 5.59 -13.60 -4.88
N MET A 79 5.38 -12.45 -5.53
CA MET A 79 4.97 -12.38 -6.94
C MET A 79 6.01 -13.03 -7.86
N ILE A 80 7.30 -12.86 -7.59
CA ILE A 80 8.38 -13.51 -8.35
C ILE A 80 8.36 -15.03 -8.11
N ALA A 81 8.24 -15.50 -6.87
CA ALA A 81 8.20 -16.93 -6.55
C ALA A 81 7.00 -17.65 -7.17
N LEU A 82 5.92 -16.93 -7.43
CA LEU A 82 4.72 -17.44 -8.08
C LEU A 82 4.76 -17.33 -9.61
N SER A 83 5.82 -16.75 -10.15
CA SER A 83 5.98 -16.47 -11.58
C SER A 83 5.99 -17.71 -12.47
N ASP A 84 6.34 -18.87 -11.93
CA ASP A 84 6.33 -20.16 -12.67
C ASP A 84 4.93 -20.52 -13.20
N GLN A 85 3.89 -19.91 -12.64
CA GLN A 85 2.50 -20.10 -13.08
C GLN A 85 2.07 -19.14 -14.20
N PHE A 86 2.91 -18.15 -14.53
CA PHE A 86 2.61 -17.09 -15.48
C PHE A 86 3.73 -16.92 -16.51
N SER A 87 3.43 -16.29 -17.65
CA SER A 87 4.47 -15.85 -18.58
C SER A 87 5.33 -14.74 -17.97
N GLY A 88 6.58 -14.59 -18.44
CA GLY A 88 7.49 -13.57 -17.94
C GLY A 88 6.94 -12.13 -18.03
N SER A 89 6.15 -11.82 -19.06
CA SER A 89 5.48 -10.52 -19.21
C SER A 89 4.45 -10.29 -18.09
N VAL A 90 3.67 -11.29 -17.71
CA VAL A 90 2.68 -11.22 -16.62
C VAL A 90 3.38 -11.04 -15.28
N THR A 91 4.48 -11.74 -15.05
CA THR A 91 5.29 -11.57 -13.84
C THR A 91 5.82 -10.15 -13.72
N PHE A 92 6.36 -9.61 -14.82
CA PHE A 92 6.81 -8.21 -14.85
C PHE A 92 5.66 -7.25 -14.52
N ALA A 93 4.50 -7.46 -15.12
CA ALA A 93 3.31 -6.66 -14.87
C ALA A 93 2.85 -6.70 -13.39
N LEU A 94 2.86 -7.88 -12.76
CA LEU A 94 2.53 -8.06 -11.35
C LEU A 94 3.52 -7.33 -10.45
N VAL A 95 4.82 -7.53 -10.66
CA VAL A 95 5.89 -6.89 -9.87
C VAL A 95 5.84 -5.37 -10.00
N PHE A 96 5.72 -4.87 -11.22
CA PHE A 96 5.66 -3.44 -11.50
C PHE A 96 4.37 -2.81 -10.96
N GLY A 97 3.23 -3.49 -11.15
CA GLY A 97 1.93 -3.04 -10.64
C GLY A 97 1.89 -2.96 -9.12
N VAL A 98 2.40 -3.97 -8.42
CA VAL A 98 2.51 -3.99 -6.95
C VAL A 98 3.47 -2.90 -6.47
N GLY A 99 4.60 -2.69 -7.15
CA GLY A 99 5.55 -1.63 -6.82
C GLY A 99 4.95 -0.22 -6.96
N LEU A 100 4.16 0.04 -8.00
CA LEU A 100 3.41 1.29 -8.16
C LEU A 100 2.32 1.43 -7.09
N ALA A 101 1.54 0.37 -6.88
CA ALA A 101 0.43 0.32 -5.92
C ALA A 101 0.90 0.59 -4.48
N ALA A 102 2.10 0.16 -4.12
CA ALA A 102 2.69 0.40 -2.80
C ALA A 102 2.80 1.88 -2.42
N ASN A 103 2.80 2.78 -3.40
CA ASN A 103 2.89 4.21 -3.15
C ASN A 103 1.53 4.92 -3.14
N CYS A 104 0.44 4.20 -3.40
CA CYS A 104 -0.92 4.73 -3.48
C CYS A 104 -1.65 4.56 -2.14
N ALA A 105 -1.30 5.36 -1.13
CA ALA A 105 -1.90 5.33 0.20
C ALA A 105 -2.43 6.72 0.57
N PHE A 106 -3.75 6.93 0.44
CA PHE A 106 -4.36 8.26 0.54
C PHE A 106 -5.42 8.39 1.64
N MET A 107 -5.82 7.27 2.29
CA MET A 107 -6.96 7.28 3.22
C MET A 107 -6.56 7.66 4.65
N LEU A 108 -5.48 7.09 5.16
CA LEU A 108 -5.15 7.18 6.57
C LEU A 108 -4.02 8.17 6.86
N PRO A 109 -4.11 8.92 7.97
CA PRO A 109 -3.03 9.82 8.38
C PRO A 109 -1.70 9.11 8.63
N VAL A 110 -1.76 7.84 9.09
CA VAL A 110 -0.56 7.04 9.40
C VAL A 110 0.10 6.43 8.17
N ALA A 111 -0.60 6.39 7.04
CA ALA A 111 -0.13 5.71 5.83
C ALA A 111 1.15 6.34 5.26
N THR A 112 1.24 7.67 5.26
CA THR A 112 2.41 8.38 4.74
C THR A 112 2.72 9.65 5.55
N PRO A 113 4.00 10.13 5.57
CA PRO A 113 4.34 11.39 6.22
C PRO A 113 3.53 12.60 5.71
N PRO A 114 3.30 12.80 4.41
CA PRO A 114 2.44 13.87 3.92
C PRO A 114 1.02 13.81 4.49
N ASN A 115 0.42 12.62 4.58
CA ASN A 115 -0.91 12.44 5.15
C ASN A 115 -0.93 12.86 6.64
N ALA A 116 0.07 12.46 7.41
CA ALA A 116 0.20 12.84 8.82
C ALA A 116 0.36 14.36 9.00
N ILE A 117 1.15 15.01 8.14
CA ILE A 117 1.36 16.47 8.17
C ILE A 117 0.04 17.18 7.89
N VAL A 118 -0.67 16.82 6.82
CA VAL A 118 -1.94 17.44 6.44
C VAL A 118 -2.98 17.26 7.54
N TYR A 119 -3.11 16.05 8.09
CA TYR A 119 -4.02 15.77 9.20
C TYR A 119 -3.66 16.58 10.45
N GLY A 120 -2.36 16.67 10.75
CA GLY A 120 -1.85 17.38 11.93
C GLY A 120 -2.08 18.91 11.91
N THR A 121 -2.43 19.49 10.76
CA THR A 121 -2.84 20.91 10.68
C THR A 121 -4.16 21.19 11.40
N GLY A 122 -4.98 20.15 11.62
CA GLY A 122 -6.31 20.27 12.21
C GLY A 122 -7.41 20.80 11.27
N TYR A 123 -7.06 21.20 10.04
CA TYR A 123 -8.05 21.71 9.08
C TYR A 123 -8.92 20.60 8.47
N ILE A 124 -8.40 19.36 8.41
CA ILE A 124 -9.08 18.23 7.76
C ILE A 124 -9.44 17.18 8.80
N GLN A 125 -10.74 16.88 8.90
CA GLN A 125 -11.21 15.79 9.74
C GLN A 125 -10.92 14.44 9.06
N GLN A 126 -10.53 13.43 9.84
CA GLN A 126 -10.18 12.09 9.36
C GLN A 126 -11.25 11.47 8.44
N LYS A 127 -12.55 11.69 8.73
CA LYS A 127 -13.65 11.17 7.91
C LYS A 127 -13.63 11.67 6.46
N TYR A 128 -13.23 12.93 6.25
CA TYR A 128 -13.12 13.50 4.89
C TYR A 128 -11.88 12.96 4.17
N MET A 129 -10.80 12.80 4.92
CA MET A 129 -9.58 12.19 4.39
C MET A 129 -9.83 10.74 3.94
N ILE A 130 -10.53 9.94 4.76
CA ILE A 130 -10.88 8.56 4.40
C ILE A 130 -11.77 8.52 3.16
N ARG A 131 -12.79 9.38 3.06
CA ARG A 131 -13.70 9.39 1.90
C ARG A 131 -13.00 9.78 0.61
N ALA A 132 -12.24 10.86 0.65
CA ALA A 132 -11.48 11.32 -0.52
C ALA A 132 -10.39 10.31 -0.89
N GLY A 133 -9.65 9.80 0.10
CA GLY A 133 -8.61 8.80 -0.09
C GLY A 133 -9.13 7.48 -0.64
N PHE A 134 -10.31 7.02 -0.19
CA PHE A 134 -10.92 5.81 -0.75
C PHE A 134 -11.21 5.98 -2.25
N LEU A 135 -11.75 7.12 -2.65
CA LEU A 135 -11.99 7.41 -4.08
C LEU A 135 -10.67 7.43 -4.86
N LEU A 136 -9.63 8.07 -4.30
CA LEU A 136 -8.29 8.08 -4.90
C LEU A 136 -7.69 6.67 -4.99
N ASN A 137 -7.86 5.84 -3.97
CA ASN A 137 -7.40 4.45 -4.01
C ASN A 137 -8.08 3.66 -5.13
N VAL A 138 -9.41 3.81 -5.30
CA VAL A 138 -10.15 3.15 -6.38
C VAL A 138 -9.68 3.65 -7.75
N ILE A 139 -9.49 4.96 -7.92
CA ILE A 139 -8.95 5.54 -9.16
C ILE A 139 -7.54 4.99 -9.42
N SER A 140 -6.71 4.90 -8.39
CA SER A 140 -5.34 4.37 -8.50
C SER A 140 -5.31 2.90 -8.91
N ILE A 141 -6.23 2.06 -8.42
CA ILE A 141 -6.37 0.68 -8.87
C ILE A 141 -6.59 0.64 -10.38
N ILE A 142 -7.52 1.46 -10.88
CA ILE A 142 -7.85 1.51 -12.32
C ILE A 142 -6.65 2.01 -13.12
N VAL A 143 -6.03 3.12 -12.69
CA VAL A 143 -4.90 3.73 -13.41
C VAL A 143 -3.70 2.78 -13.44
N VAL A 144 -3.32 2.21 -12.29
CA VAL A 144 -2.19 1.26 -12.23
C VAL A 144 -2.48 0.03 -13.08
N PHE A 145 -3.69 -0.51 -13.04
CA PHE A 145 -4.09 -1.63 -13.88
C PHE A 145 -3.99 -1.30 -15.37
N LEU A 146 -4.47 -0.13 -15.81
CA LEU A 146 -4.38 0.30 -17.20
C LEU A 146 -2.92 0.45 -17.65
N VAL A 147 -2.09 1.10 -16.84
CA VAL A 147 -0.66 1.26 -17.13
C VAL A 147 0.02 -0.11 -17.28
N VAL A 148 -0.23 -1.02 -16.35
CA VAL A 148 0.34 -2.37 -16.36
C VAL A 148 -0.17 -3.19 -17.52
N SER A 149 -1.44 -3.05 -17.90
CA SER A 149 -2.03 -3.74 -19.05
C SER A 149 -1.41 -3.29 -20.38
N LEU A 150 -1.04 -2.00 -20.49
CA LEU A 150 -0.32 -1.49 -21.67
C LEU A 150 1.10 -2.07 -21.80
N LEU A 151 1.70 -2.54 -20.71
CA LEU A 151 3.01 -3.19 -20.73
C LEU A 151 2.93 -4.68 -21.10
N LEU A 152 1.72 -5.25 -21.16
CA LEU A 152 1.48 -6.64 -21.58
C LEU A 152 1.22 -6.77 -23.09
N THR A 153 0.94 -5.65 -23.76
CA THR A 153 0.77 -5.58 -25.23
C THR A 153 2.08 -5.34 -25.92
#